data_55a0fb840288559901cd23ff17e04373
#
_entry.id   55a0fb840288559901cd23ff17e04373
#
_cell.length_a   1.000
_cell.length_b   1.000
_cell.length_c   1.000
_cell.angle_alpha   90.00
_cell.angle_beta   90.00
_cell.angle_gamma   90.00
#
_symmetry.space_group_name_H-M   'P 1'
#
loop_
_entity.id
_entity.type
_entity.pdbx_description
1 polymer ?
#
loop_
_entity_poly.entity_id
_entity_poly.type
_entity_poly.pdbx_seq_one_letter_code
_entity_poly.pdbx_strand_id
1 'polypeptide(L)'
;EEAGALTRRQRDSLAALPIVTNYKPVSHNEGAATYFREMLRLVMNARPPKRSQFYNEWDYDQAVEEYNENPLYGWCHKNRKADGTPYNIYRDGLKIYTTINSVMQTYAEQAVQRQMEKEIQPKMDAQFRATKTLFVDADKEERDRIMRHAVRYSDRYREMKHAGAGEKEINAAFDKPCNMRVFTYKGERDTLMTPRDSILHHKRIMRAAMVSLDPATGFVKAYVGGPNFRYFKYDMAKQGKRQIGSTIKPFVYTFAIDHLGLTPCTMVPNLPTTIETANGTAWSPKEAGKVEQNGELHPLSWGLARSRNNYSAWIMKQAKQPQAVANFIHNMGIRSYIDPVPALALGSSESNVYELVSAFSTFANQGVHTDPIFVTRIEDRQGNLIASFIPQSQDAVSERTAYTMLTMLEGVIRSGTGGRLGWAYNMQNVEVGGKTGTSQKNRDAWFMCVLPKLVAGCWVGGEDQAVRLVSRGEGSVIALPIVGEFLNRIYADPSTGISKQDLFTRPAVMPVYDCDETEKTDDSATRYEEDEFLQLERQQRRMASTD
;
A
#
# COMPACT_ATOMS: atom_id res chain seq x y z
N GLU A 1 -49.05 4.86 -29.16
CA GLU A 1 -50.27 5.26 -29.86
C GLU A 1 -51.16 6.06 -28.91
N GLU A 2 -51.54 5.49 -27.76
CA GLU A 2 -52.38 6.14 -26.75
C GLU A 2 -51.84 7.50 -26.24
N ALA A 3 -50.51 7.62 -26.14
CA ALA A 3 -49.85 8.87 -25.78
C ALA A 3 -49.66 9.86 -26.93
N GLY A 4 -50.18 9.57 -28.15
CA GLY A 4 -50.11 10.44 -29.32
C GLY A 4 -48.72 10.54 -29.99
N ALA A 5 -47.72 9.82 -29.48
CA ALA A 5 -46.35 9.89 -29.98
C ALA A 5 -46.12 9.15 -31.35
N LEU A 6 -46.99 8.18 -31.69
CA LEU A 6 -46.91 7.38 -32.89
C LEU A 6 -48.28 7.16 -33.53
N THR A 7 -48.35 7.20 -34.85
CA THR A 7 -49.52 6.73 -35.59
C THR A 7 -49.57 5.19 -35.59
N ARG A 8 -50.76 4.62 -35.77
CA ARG A 8 -50.93 3.14 -35.83
C ARG A 8 -49.99 2.47 -36.84
N ARG A 9 -49.83 3.06 -38.04
CA ARG A 9 -48.94 2.56 -39.07
C ARG A 9 -47.47 2.58 -38.65
N GLN A 10 -47.05 3.64 -37.98
CA GLN A 10 -45.68 3.74 -37.43
C GLN A 10 -45.44 2.72 -36.31
N ARG A 11 -46.40 2.54 -35.42
CA ARG A 11 -46.35 1.51 -34.37
C ARG A 11 -46.18 0.13 -34.96
N ASP A 12 -47.03 -0.25 -35.94
CA ASP A 12 -47.02 -1.57 -36.55
C ASP A 12 -45.72 -1.82 -37.32
N SER A 13 -45.21 -0.79 -38.02
CA SER A 13 -43.92 -0.86 -38.72
C SER A 13 -42.75 -1.04 -37.71
N LEU A 14 -42.74 -0.30 -36.60
CA LEU A 14 -41.70 -0.41 -35.59
C LEU A 14 -41.79 -1.72 -34.79
N ALA A 15 -42.99 -2.23 -34.54
CA ALA A 15 -43.21 -3.50 -33.82
C ALA A 15 -42.74 -4.71 -34.65
N ALA A 16 -42.70 -4.58 -35.98
CA ALA A 16 -42.19 -5.63 -36.88
C ALA A 16 -40.65 -5.66 -36.94
N LEU A 17 -39.96 -4.63 -36.45
CA LEU A 17 -38.51 -4.60 -36.45
C LEU A 17 -37.96 -5.43 -35.27
N PRO A 18 -36.85 -6.15 -35.48
CA PRO A 18 -36.18 -6.86 -34.37
C PRO A 18 -35.68 -5.82 -33.37
N ILE A 19 -35.87 -6.11 -32.05
CA ILE A 19 -35.32 -5.28 -30.99
C ILE A 19 -33.80 -5.44 -31.01
N VAL A 20 -33.11 -4.44 -31.53
CA VAL A 20 -31.63 -4.38 -31.47
C VAL A 20 -31.27 -3.56 -30.26
N THR A 21 -30.74 -4.22 -29.24
CA THR A 21 -30.23 -3.56 -28.07
C THR A 21 -28.74 -3.23 -28.25
N ASN A 22 -28.36 -1.98 -27.99
CA ASN A 22 -26.95 -1.59 -27.88
C ASN A 22 -26.48 -1.81 -26.43
N TYR A 23 -26.80 -2.98 -25.87
CA TYR A 23 -26.43 -3.33 -24.53
C TYR A 23 -24.94 -3.69 -24.49
N LYS A 24 -24.14 -2.83 -23.89
CA LYS A 24 -22.74 -3.10 -23.56
C LYS A 24 -22.69 -3.45 -22.06
N PRO A 25 -22.53 -4.73 -21.70
CA PRO A 25 -22.42 -5.11 -20.30
C PRO A 25 -21.20 -4.43 -19.70
N VAL A 26 -21.40 -3.64 -18.66
CA VAL A 26 -20.30 -3.06 -17.88
C VAL A 26 -19.84 -4.11 -16.89
N SER A 27 -18.63 -4.63 -17.12
CA SER A 27 -18.00 -5.59 -16.19
C SER A 27 -17.40 -4.85 -14.99
N HIS A 28 -17.68 -5.32 -13.77
CA HIS A 28 -17.00 -4.83 -12.56
C HIS A 28 -15.50 -5.14 -12.56
N ASN A 29 -15.06 -6.07 -13.38
CA ASN A 29 -13.68 -6.52 -13.46
C ASN A 29 -12.81 -5.65 -14.39
N GLU A 30 -13.39 -4.66 -15.09
CA GLU A 30 -12.73 -3.86 -16.11
C GLU A 30 -12.96 -2.37 -15.90
N GLY A 31 -12.10 -1.53 -16.53
CA GLY A 31 -12.16 -0.07 -16.43
C GLY A 31 -11.26 0.48 -15.33
N ALA A 32 -11.33 1.80 -15.12
CA ALA A 32 -10.50 2.50 -14.15
C ALA A 32 -10.87 2.15 -12.70
N ALA A 33 -9.90 2.14 -11.82
CA ALA A 33 -10.04 2.00 -10.37
C ALA A 33 -10.88 0.77 -9.93
N THR A 34 -10.66 -0.40 -10.55
CA THR A 34 -11.47 -1.60 -10.31
C THR A 34 -11.48 -2.04 -8.85
N TYR A 35 -10.31 -2.04 -8.18
CA TYR A 35 -10.20 -2.37 -6.76
C TYR A 35 -10.92 -1.35 -5.88
N PHE A 36 -10.79 -0.07 -6.18
CA PHE A 36 -11.50 0.99 -5.46
C PHE A 36 -13.03 0.83 -5.58
N ARG A 37 -13.54 0.60 -6.79
CA ARG A 37 -14.99 0.40 -7.02
C ARG A 37 -15.52 -0.81 -6.27
N GLU A 38 -14.77 -1.91 -6.23
CA GLU A 38 -15.16 -3.09 -5.47
C GLU A 38 -15.08 -2.85 -3.96
N MET A 39 -14.02 -2.21 -3.49
CA MET A 39 -13.89 -1.81 -2.07
C MET A 39 -15.08 -0.94 -1.65
N LEU A 40 -15.42 0.08 -2.45
CA LEU A 40 -16.56 0.95 -2.18
C LEU A 40 -17.89 0.17 -2.15
N ARG A 41 -18.08 -0.77 -3.10
CA ARG A 41 -19.25 -1.66 -3.12
C ARG A 41 -19.37 -2.47 -1.83
N LEU A 42 -18.26 -3.04 -1.37
CA LEU A 42 -18.22 -3.84 -0.13
C LEU A 42 -18.53 -2.98 1.10
N VAL A 43 -17.93 -1.80 1.19
CA VAL A 43 -18.13 -0.85 2.28
C VAL A 43 -19.60 -0.40 2.36
N MET A 44 -20.18 0.07 1.26
CA MET A 44 -21.57 0.53 1.23
C MET A 44 -22.61 -0.57 1.52
N ASN A 45 -22.29 -1.82 1.20
CA ASN A 45 -23.15 -2.98 1.48
C ASN A 45 -22.73 -3.76 2.74
N ALA A 46 -21.78 -3.26 3.52
CA ALA A 46 -21.32 -3.95 4.72
C ALA A 46 -22.48 -4.26 5.68
N ARG A 47 -22.37 -5.40 6.35
CA ARG A 47 -23.25 -5.82 7.45
C ARG A 47 -22.53 -5.63 8.77
N PRO A 48 -23.25 -5.55 9.90
CA PRO A 48 -22.61 -5.51 11.20
C PRO A 48 -21.58 -6.64 11.33
N PRO A 49 -20.36 -6.36 11.77
CA PRO A 49 -19.33 -7.38 11.94
C PRO A 49 -19.77 -8.48 12.91
N LYS A 50 -19.36 -9.73 12.64
CA LYS A 50 -19.57 -10.86 13.55
C LYS A 50 -18.24 -11.31 14.10
N ARG A 51 -18.14 -11.58 15.41
CA ARG A 51 -16.90 -12.00 16.06
C ARG A 51 -16.21 -13.20 15.36
N SER A 52 -17.00 -14.12 14.84
CA SER A 52 -16.49 -15.32 14.12
C SER A 52 -15.77 -15.03 12.80
N GLN A 53 -15.80 -13.79 12.31
CA GLN A 53 -15.12 -13.38 11.08
C GLN A 53 -13.69 -12.90 11.34
N PHE A 54 -13.30 -12.72 12.60
CA PHE A 54 -12.02 -12.11 13.00
C PHE A 54 -11.19 -13.08 13.83
N TYR A 55 -9.89 -13.06 13.62
CA TYR A 55 -8.95 -13.92 14.32
C TYR A 55 -8.72 -13.48 15.77
N ASN A 56 -8.66 -12.18 16.01
CA ASN A 56 -8.41 -11.58 17.34
C ASN A 56 -9.51 -10.58 17.72
N GLU A 57 -9.56 -10.18 19.00
CA GLU A 57 -10.55 -9.24 19.53
C GLU A 57 -10.33 -7.83 18.99
N TRP A 58 -9.08 -7.38 18.93
CA TRP A 58 -8.75 -6.04 18.43
C TRP A 58 -9.34 -5.77 17.04
N ASP A 59 -9.09 -6.66 16.07
CA ASP A 59 -9.59 -6.49 14.71
C ASP A 59 -11.13 -6.50 14.66
N TYR A 60 -11.78 -7.27 15.54
CA TYR A 60 -13.23 -7.26 15.68
C TYR A 60 -13.74 -5.93 16.22
N ASP A 61 -13.14 -5.42 17.30
CA ASP A 61 -13.53 -4.15 17.93
C ASP A 61 -13.32 -2.98 16.96
N GLN A 62 -12.21 -2.93 16.25
CA GLN A 62 -11.95 -1.94 15.20
C GLN A 62 -12.97 -2.00 14.06
N ALA A 63 -13.38 -3.20 13.64
CA ALA A 63 -14.39 -3.35 12.60
C ALA A 63 -15.79 -2.92 13.09
N VAL A 64 -16.11 -3.17 14.36
CA VAL A 64 -17.37 -2.70 14.98
C VAL A 64 -17.38 -1.18 15.09
N GLU A 65 -16.30 -0.58 15.55
CA GLU A 65 -16.13 0.87 15.63
C GLU A 65 -16.26 1.51 14.23
N GLU A 66 -15.48 1.02 13.25
CA GLU A 66 -15.55 1.53 11.87
C GLU A 66 -16.97 1.40 11.27
N TYR A 67 -17.64 0.26 11.52
CA TYR A 67 -19.02 0.08 11.06
C TYR A 67 -19.98 1.08 11.72
N ASN A 68 -19.85 1.37 13.01
CA ASN A 68 -20.76 2.23 13.74
C ASN A 68 -20.51 3.72 13.45
N GLU A 69 -19.26 4.14 13.43
CA GLU A 69 -18.87 5.55 13.36
C GLU A 69 -18.74 6.07 11.93
N ASN A 70 -18.30 5.23 10.98
CA ASN A 70 -18.20 5.65 9.60
C ASN A 70 -19.55 5.52 8.88
N PRO A 71 -20.20 6.64 8.50
CA PRO A 71 -21.54 6.62 7.92
C PRO A 71 -21.60 5.93 6.54
N LEU A 72 -20.46 5.74 5.85
CA LEU A 72 -20.39 5.04 4.57
C LEU A 72 -20.51 3.52 4.73
N TYR A 73 -20.04 2.96 5.87
CA TYR A 73 -20.12 1.52 6.13
C TYR A 73 -21.55 1.06 6.37
N GLY A 74 -21.99 0.16 5.50
CA GLY A 74 -23.38 -0.33 5.53
C GLY A 74 -24.40 0.70 5.10
N TRP A 75 -23.97 1.78 4.42
CA TRP A 75 -24.87 2.89 4.05
C TRP A 75 -26.16 2.41 3.37
N CYS A 76 -26.09 1.44 2.47
CA CYS A 76 -27.25 0.87 1.77
C CYS A 76 -28.27 0.23 2.72
N HIS A 77 -27.83 -0.28 3.88
CA HIS A 77 -28.69 -0.94 4.86
C HIS A 77 -29.12 -0.03 6.00
N LYS A 78 -28.27 0.92 6.38
CA LYS A 78 -28.57 1.92 7.42
C LYS A 78 -29.58 2.96 6.96
N ASN A 79 -29.60 3.26 5.66
CA ASN A 79 -30.47 4.28 5.08
C ASN A 79 -31.67 3.65 4.34
N ARG A 80 -32.79 4.35 4.35
CA ARG A 80 -34.07 3.89 3.75
C ARG A 80 -34.58 4.93 2.75
N LYS A 81 -35.19 4.43 1.67
CA LYS A 81 -35.95 5.25 0.73
C LYS A 81 -37.30 5.66 1.35
N ALA A 82 -38.00 6.57 0.69
CA ALA A 82 -39.33 7.03 1.15
C ALA A 82 -40.35 5.88 1.27
N ASP A 83 -40.23 4.81 0.50
CA ASP A 83 -41.05 3.61 0.55
C ASP A 83 -40.63 2.62 1.67
N GLY A 84 -39.66 2.98 2.51
CA GLY A 84 -39.15 2.15 3.61
C GLY A 84 -38.17 1.06 3.19
N THR A 85 -37.89 0.87 1.90
CA THR A 85 -36.93 -0.13 1.40
C THR A 85 -35.49 0.36 1.49
N PRO A 86 -34.51 -0.55 1.65
CA PRO A 86 -33.10 -0.18 1.65
C PRO A 86 -32.63 0.27 0.25
N TYR A 87 -31.59 1.09 0.20
CA TYR A 87 -30.95 1.46 -1.07
C TYR A 87 -30.23 0.30 -1.71
N ASN A 88 -30.22 0.30 -3.06
CA ASN A 88 -29.51 -0.69 -3.87
C ASN A 88 -28.66 0.04 -4.92
N ILE A 89 -27.34 -0.08 -4.80
CA ILE A 89 -26.37 0.60 -5.68
C ILE A 89 -26.49 0.21 -7.16
N TYR A 90 -27.14 -0.89 -7.49
CA TYR A 90 -27.30 -1.37 -8.87
C TYR A 90 -28.64 -0.98 -9.52
N ARG A 91 -29.67 -0.67 -8.73
CA ARG A 91 -31.03 -0.47 -9.23
C ARG A 91 -31.55 0.93 -9.07
N ASP A 92 -31.11 1.64 -8.04
CA ASP A 92 -31.72 2.92 -7.65
C ASP A 92 -31.16 4.13 -8.43
N GLY A 93 -30.14 3.89 -9.28
CA GLY A 93 -29.56 4.93 -10.14
C GLY A 93 -28.82 6.01 -9.35
N LEU A 94 -28.20 5.63 -8.24
CA LEU A 94 -27.42 6.53 -7.39
C LEU A 94 -26.24 7.12 -8.14
N LYS A 95 -26.00 8.41 -7.94
CA LYS A 95 -24.79 9.12 -8.36
C LYS A 95 -23.87 9.25 -7.14
N ILE A 96 -22.77 8.51 -7.12
CA ILE A 96 -21.81 8.48 -6.02
C ILE A 96 -20.60 9.30 -6.44
N TYR A 97 -20.40 10.44 -5.78
CA TYR A 97 -19.27 11.34 -6.04
C TYR A 97 -18.10 10.94 -5.15
N THR A 98 -17.06 10.41 -5.79
CA THR A 98 -15.88 9.92 -5.09
C THR A 98 -14.77 10.97 -5.06
N THR A 99 -13.80 10.77 -4.16
CA THR A 99 -12.63 11.64 -4.00
C THR A 99 -11.51 11.34 -5.00
N ILE A 100 -11.62 10.21 -5.72
CA ILE A 100 -10.62 9.78 -6.71
C ILE A 100 -10.45 10.86 -7.79
N ASN A 101 -9.19 11.23 -8.04
CA ASN A 101 -8.82 12.02 -9.21
C ASN A 101 -8.48 11.06 -10.36
N SER A 102 -9.26 11.09 -11.44
CA SER A 102 -9.12 10.14 -12.55
C SER A 102 -7.77 10.19 -13.24
N VAL A 103 -7.13 11.36 -13.29
CA VAL A 103 -5.79 11.56 -13.86
C VAL A 103 -4.74 10.91 -12.97
N MET A 104 -4.75 11.22 -11.66
CA MET A 104 -3.83 10.62 -10.69
C MET A 104 -4.03 9.10 -10.59
N GLN A 105 -5.28 8.61 -10.65
CA GLN A 105 -5.58 7.18 -10.69
C GLN A 105 -4.91 6.51 -11.90
N THR A 106 -5.07 7.11 -13.08
CA THR A 106 -4.46 6.61 -14.31
C THR A 106 -2.94 6.57 -14.19
N TYR A 107 -2.32 7.61 -13.62
CA TYR A 107 -0.87 7.66 -13.44
C TYR A 107 -0.36 6.63 -12.42
N ALA A 108 -1.11 6.39 -11.36
CA ALA A 108 -0.78 5.34 -10.38
C ALA A 108 -0.86 3.94 -11.00
N GLU A 109 -1.94 3.63 -11.73
CA GLU A 109 -2.09 2.35 -12.45
C GLU A 109 -0.96 2.15 -13.47
N GLN A 110 -0.62 3.19 -14.25
CA GLN A 110 0.47 3.13 -15.24
C GLN A 110 1.84 2.98 -14.58
N ALA A 111 2.10 3.66 -13.46
CA ALA A 111 3.37 3.54 -12.74
C ALA A 111 3.56 2.12 -12.18
N VAL A 112 2.52 1.58 -11.54
CA VAL A 112 2.53 0.18 -11.07
C VAL A 112 2.72 -0.77 -12.24
N GLN A 113 1.91 -0.68 -13.30
CA GLN A 113 1.99 -1.55 -14.46
C GLN A 113 3.38 -1.54 -15.10
N ARG A 114 3.95 -0.36 -15.33
CA ARG A 114 5.25 -0.19 -15.97
C ARG A 114 6.38 -0.83 -15.14
N GLN A 115 6.44 -0.51 -13.84
CA GLN A 115 7.50 -1.03 -12.99
C GLN A 115 7.38 -2.55 -12.78
N MET A 116 6.15 -3.05 -12.64
CA MET A 116 5.92 -4.49 -12.52
C MET A 116 6.28 -5.23 -13.81
N GLU A 117 5.89 -4.70 -14.97
CA GLU A 117 6.18 -5.32 -16.27
C GLU A 117 7.66 -5.30 -16.65
N LYS A 118 8.31 -4.14 -16.47
CA LYS A 118 9.67 -3.91 -17.00
C LYS A 118 10.77 -4.32 -16.03
N GLU A 119 10.52 -4.19 -14.72
CA GLU A 119 11.59 -4.32 -13.72
C GLU A 119 11.37 -5.49 -12.75
N ILE A 120 10.19 -5.60 -12.13
CA ILE A 120 10.00 -6.47 -10.97
C ILE A 120 9.69 -7.90 -11.40
N GLN A 121 8.71 -8.10 -12.28
CA GLN A 121 8.33 -9.44 -12.74
C GLN A 121 9.46 -10.14 -13.52
N PRO A 122 10.22 -9.47 -14.40
CA PRO A 122 11.39 -10.07 -15.04
C PRO A 122 12.44 -10.60 -14.06
N LYS A 123 12.68 -9.88 -12.95
CA LYS A 123 13.60 -10.34 -11.89
C LYS A 123 13.09 -11.62 -11.21
N MET A 124 11.79 -11.66 -10.87
CA MET A 124 11.15 -12.86 -10.30
C MET A 124 11.22 -14.04 -11.28
N ASP A 125 10.94 -13.81 -12.56
CA ASP A 125 11.00 -14.84 -13.58
C ASP A 125 12.43 -15.36 -13.81
N ALA A 126 13.44 -14.48 -13.76
CA ALA A 126 14.84 -14.85 -13.83
C ALA A 126 15.27 -15.69 -12.62
N GLN A 127 14.90 -15.26 -11.40
CA GLN A 127 15.14 -16.01 -10.18
C GLN A 127 14.51 -17.41 -10.26
N PHE A 128 13.26 -17.51 -10.68
CA PHE A 128 12.56 -18.78 -10.82
C PHE A 128 13.25 -19.71 -11.85
N ARG A 129 13.69 -19.16 -12.99
CA ARG A 129 14.46 -19.95 -13.99
C ARG A 129 15.76 -20.50 -13.42
N ALA A 130 16.47 -19.70 -12.62
CA ALA A 130 17.74 -20.09 -12.02
C ALA A 130 17.60 -21.12 -10.90
N THR A 131 16.63 -20.91 -10.00
CA THR A 131 16.48 -21.72 -8.77
C THR A 131 15.52 -22.90 -8.93
N LYS A 132 14.67 -22.90 -9.97
CA LYS A 132 13.57 -23.86 -10.19
C LYS A 132 12.61 -23.99 -9.00
N THR A 133 12.65 -23.04 -8.05
CA THR A 133 11.74 -22.98 -6.92
C THR A 133 11.10 -21.61 -6.83
N LEU A 134 9.80 -21.59 -6.49
CA LEU A 134 9.04 -20.37 -6.23
C LEU A 134 9.05 -20.02 -4.75
N PHE A 135 8.90 -21.05 -3.90
CA PHE A 135 8.74 -20.89 -2.46
C PHE A 135 10.11 -20.93 -1.78
N VAL A 136 10.65 -19.74 -1.54
CA VAL A 136 11.96 -19.58 -0.91
C VAL A 136 11.85 -19.82 0.60
N ASP A 137 12.77 -20.61 1.15
CA ASP A 137 12.82 -21.00 2.58
C ASP A 137 11.61 -21.83 3.09
N ALA A 138 10.71 -22.26 2.21
CA ALA A 138 9.65 -23.20 2.57
C ALA A 138 10.14 -24.63 2.41
N ASP A 139 9.89 -25.49 3.39
CA ASP A 139 10.12 -26.91 3.27
C ASP A 139 9.06 -27.58 2.37
N LYS A 140 9.18 -28.90 2.19
CA LYS A 140 8.24 -29.64 1.33
C LYS A 140 6.81 -29.60 1.87
N GLU A 141 6.66 -29.75 3.18
CA GLU A 141 5.34 -29.79 3.82
C GLU A 141 4.60 -28.45 3.70
N GLU A 142 5.32 -27.36 3.92
CA GLU A 142 4.76 -26.02 3.77
C GLU A 142 4.40 -25.71 2.31
N ARG A 143 5.25 -26.06 1.35
CA ARG A 143 4.94 -25.92 -0.08
C ARG A 143 3.68 -26.71 -0.47
N ASP A 144 3.59 -27.96 -0.02
CA ASP A 144 2.43 -28.79 -0.29
C ASP A 144 1.16 -28.25 0.39
N ARG A 145 1.28 -27.68 1.59
CA ARG A 145 0.19 -26.99 2.30
C ARG A 145 -0.31 -25.78 1.52
N ILE A 146 0.60 -24.92 1.06
CA ILE A 146 0.27 -23.72 0.26
C ILE A 146 -0.46 -24.13 -1.02
N MET A 147 0.04 -25.14 -1.72
CA MET A 147 -0.57 -25.59 -2.97
C MET A 147 -1.91 -26.28 -2.76
N ARG A 148 -2.05 -27.13 -1.73
CA ARG A 148 -3.36 -27.75 -1.39
C ARG A 148 -4.40 -26.69 -1.05
N HIS A 149 -4.02 -25.67 -0.28
CA HIS A 149 -4.90 -24.55 0.05
C HIS A 149 -5.35 -23.83 -1.22
N ALA A 150 -4.42 -23.45 -2.10
CA ALA A 150 -4.74 -22.74 -3.34
C ALA A 150 -5.64 -23.56 -4.28
N VAL A 151 -5.44 -24.87 -4.37
CA VAL A 151 -6.33 -25.79 -5.11
C VAL A 151 -7.74 -25.77 -4.53
N ARG A 152 -7.89 -25.94 -3.22
CA ARG A 152 -9.20 -25.98 -2.54
C ARG A 152 -10.01 -24.69 -2.66
N TYR A 153 -9.33 -23.54 -2.72
CA TYR A 153 -9.97 -22.23 -2.84
C TYR A 153 -10.17 -21.77 -4.29
N SER A 154 -9.76 -22.58 -5.28
CA SER A 154 -10.01 -22.26 -6.70
C SER A 154 -11.47 -22.53 -7.08
N ASP A 155 -11.98 -21.76 -8.07
CA ASP A 155 -13.34 -21.92 -8.58
C ASP A 155 -13.54 -23.32 -9.16
N ARG A 156 -12.59 -23.82 -9.93
CA ARG A 156 -12.62 -25.17 -10.50
C ARG A 156 -12.84 -26.26 -9.42
N TYR A 157 -12.14 -26.18 -8.28
CA TYR A 157 -12.34 -27.15 -7.19
C TYR A 157 -13.75 -27.05 -6.63
N ARG A 158 -14.25 -25.83 -6.40
CA ARG A 158 -15.61 -25.60 -5.88
C ARG A 158 -16.68 -26.11 -6.83
N GLU A 159 -16.55 -25.82 -8.12
CA GLU A 159 -17.47 -26.28 -9.16
C GLU A 159 -17.50 -27.81 -9.25
N MET A 160 -16.34 -28.48 -9.28
CA MET A 160 -16.26 -29.93 -9.29
C MET A 160 -16.85 -30.55 -8.02
N LYS A 161 -16.60 -29.95 -6.86
CA LYS A 161 -17.15 -30.39 -5.58
C LYS A 161 -18.68 -30.27 -5.55
N HIS A 162 -19.22 -29.15 -6.06
CA HIS A 162 -20.66 -28.95 -6.23
C HIS A 162 -21.29 -29.95 -7.22
N ALA A 163 -20.55 -30.35 -8.25
CA ALA A 163 -20.96 -31.39 -9.18
C ALA A 163 -20.85 -32.83 -8.60
N GLY A 164 -20.40 -32.99 -7.34
CA GLY A 164 -20.33 -34.30 -6.65
C GLY A 164 -19.01 -35.04 -6.87
N ALA A 165 -17.99 -34.43 -7.50
CA ALA A 165 -16.71 -35.09 -7.76
C ALA A 165 -15.97 -35.45 -6.47
N GLY A 166 -15.35 -36.64 -6.45
CA GLY A 166 -14.49 -37.11 -5.36
C GLY A 166 -13.08 -36.49 -5.41
N GLU A 167 -12.36 -36.53 -4.27
CA GLU A 167 -11.01 -35.94 -4.18
C GLU A 167 -10.02 -36.54 -5.20
N LYS A 168 -10.10 -37.83 -5.49
CA LYS A 168 -9.25 -38.50 -6.50
C LYS A 168 -9.51 -37.97 -7.90
N GLU A 169 -10.78 -37.80 -8.25
CA GLU A 169 -11.19 -37.26 -9.55
C GLU A 169 -10.77 -35.78 -9.71
N ILE A 170 -10.97 -34.96 -8.66
CA ILE A 170 -10.55 -33.57 -8.65
C ILE A 170 -9.03 -33.47 -8.84
N ASN A 171 -8.24 -34.23 -8.06
CA ASN A 171 -6.79 -34.20 -8.20
C ASN A 171 -6.34 -34.62 -9.60
N ALA A 172 -6.93 -35.67 -10.19
CA ALA A 172 -6.63 -36.09 -11.56
C ALA A 172 -6.95 -34.98 -12.59
N ALA A 173 -8.06 -34.24 -12.41
CA ALA A 173 -8.43 -33.13 -13.26
C ALA A 173 -7.46 -31.94 -13.12
N PHE A 174 -6.89 -31.73 -11.93
CA PHE A 174 -5.87 -30.69 -11.70
C PHE A 174 -4.51 -31.02 -12.29
N ASP A 175 -4.22 -32.27 -12.59
CA ASP A 175 -2.98 -32.73 -13.19
C ASP A 175 -3.09 -32.96 -14.72
N LYS A 176 -4.30 -32.82 -15.29
CA LYS A 176 -4.53 -32.96 -16.74
C LYS A 176 -4.42 -31.61 -17.44
N PRO A 177 -3.56 -31.48 -18.47
CA PRO A 177 -3.43 -30.25 -19.27
C PRO A 177 -4.74 -29.87 -19.95
N CYS A 178 -5.07 -28.60 -19.94
CA CYS A 178 -6.19 -28.02 -20.68
C CYS A 178 -5.84 -26.60 -21.18
N ASN A 179 -6.58 -26.11 -22.17
CA ASN A 179 -6.43 -24.75 -22.64
C ASN A 179 -6.88 -23.77 -21.56
N MET A 180 -6.01 -22.85 -21.20
CA MET A 180 -6.25 -21.86 -20.16
C MET A 180 -5.78 -20.49 -20.60
N ARG A 181 -6.48 -19.46 -20.15
CA ARG A 181 -6.04 -18.07 -20.28
C ARG A 181 -5.46 -17.62 -18.96
N VAL A 182 -4.21 -17.17 -18.98
CA VAL A 182 -3.49 -16.74 -17.79
C VAL A 182 -3.08 -15.28 -17.90
N PHE A 183 -3.00 -14.61 -16.75
CA PHE A 183 -2.51 -13.24 -16.67
C PHE A 183 -0.99 -13.19 -16.79
N THR A 184 -0.50 -12.18 -17.50
CA THR A 184 0.88 -11.67 -17.41
C THR A 184 0.84 -10.15 -17.44
N TYR A 185 1.90 -9.49 -16.94
CA TYR A 185 1.99 -8.03 -17.03
C TYR A 185 2.08 -7.50 -18.49
N LYS A 186 2.36 -8.38 -19.47
CA LYS A 186 2.33 -8.06 -20.90
C LYS A 186 0.96 -8.29 -21.55
N GLY A 187 -0.04 -8.68 -20.77
CA GLY A 187 -1.38 -9.02 -21.22
C GLY A 187 -1.74 -10.49 -20.97
N GLU A 188 -2.96 -10.86 -21.31
CA GLU A 188 -3.44 -12.23 -21.20
C GLU A 188 -2.77 -13.14 -22.23
N ARG A 189 -2.55 -14.40 -21.86
CA ARG A 189 -1.97 -15.40 -22.75
C ARG A 189 -2.75 -16.69 -22.70
N ASP A 190 -3.17 -17.18 -23.86
CA ASP A 190 -3.72 -18.51 -24.01
C ASP A 190 -2.59 -19.54 -24.03
N THR A 191 -2.72 -20.61 -23.27
CA THR A 191 -1.68 -21.61 -23.10
C THR A 191 -2.27 -22.96 -22.71
N LEU A 192 -1.57 -24.04 -23.08
CA LEU A 192 -1.87 -25.40 -22.63
C LEU A 192 -1.05 -25.68 -21.36
N MET A 193 -1.70 -25.86 -20.23
CA MET A 193 -1.06 -26.22 -18.96
C MET A 193 -2.03 -26.94 -18.02
N THR A 194 -1.51 -27.53 -16.97
CA THR A 194 -2.37 -28.11 -15.94
C THR A 194 -2.99 -27.00 -15.07
N PRO A 195 -4.18 -27.20 -14.49
CA PRO A 195 -4.73 -26.26 -13.50
C PRO A 195 -3.79 -26.00 -12.32
N ARG A 196 -3.01 -26.98 -11.91
CA ARG A 196 -2.00 -26.85 -10.85
C ARG A 196 -0.85 -25.91 -11.28
N ASP A 197 -0.37 -26.04 -12.51
CA ASP A 197 0.65 -25.13 -13.07
C ASP A 197 0.12 -23.72 -13.24
N SER A 198 -1.15 -23.57 -13.60
CA SER A 198 -1.82 -22.25 -13.65
C SER A 198 -1.85 -21.58 -12.28
N ILE A 199 -2.13 -22.30 -11.21
CA ILE A 199 -2.06 -21.79 -9.84
C ILE A 199 -0.63 -21.35 -9.52
N LEU A 200 0.36 -22.19 -9.80
CA LEU A 200 1.76 -21.87 -9.58
C LEU A 200 2.21 -20.63 -10.39
N HIS A 201 1.74 -20.53 -11.65
CA HIS A 201 1.99 -19.36 -12.49
C HIS A 201 1.44 -18.08 -11.84
N HIS A 202 0.18 -18.07 -11.38
CA HIS A 202 -0.41 -16.90 -10.75
C HIS A 202 0.21 -16.56 -9.40
N LYS A 203 0.66 -17.55 -8.63
CA LYS A 203 1.43 -17.32 -7.39
C LYS A 203 2.80 -16.68 -7.64
N ARG A 204 3.41 -16.91 -8.81
CA ARG A 204 4.67 -16.26 -9.22
C ARG A 204 4.49 -14.79 -9.62
N ILE A 205 3.28 -14.36 -9.95
CA ILE A 205 3.01 -12.96 -10.27
C ILE A 205 3.18 -12.12 -9.01
N MET A 206 4.19 -11.25 -9.01
CA MET A 206 4.42 -10.31 -7.92
C MET A 206 3.25 -9.33 -7.81
N ARG A 207 2.94 -8.92 -6.58
CA ARG A 207 1.85 -7.98 -6.28
C ARG A 207 2.41 -6.61 -5.97
N ALA A 208 1.65 -5.58 -6.30
CA ALA A 208 1.89 -4.24 -5.81
C ALA A 208 0.56 -3.58 -5.43
N ALA A 209 0.60 -2.74 -4.42
CA ALA A 209 -0.50 -1.86 -4.05
C ALA A 209 0.02 -0.44 -3.86
N MET A 210 -0.79 0.55 -4.24
CA MET A 210 -0.44 1.95 -4.10
C MET A 210 -1.68 2.77 -3.73
N VAL A 211 -1.51 3.67 -2.78
CA VAL A 211 -2.55 4.64 -2.38
C VAL A 211 -1.92 6.03 -2.35
N SER A 212 -2.67 7.04 -2.74
CA SER A 212 -2.32 8.43 -2.48
C SER A 212 -3.51 9.21 -1.97
N LEU A 213 -3.26 10.17 -1.08
CA LEU A 213 -4.26 11.05 -0.51
C LEU A 213 -3.75 12.48 -0.34
N ASP A 214 -4.69 13.40 -0.27
CA ASP A 214 -4.49 14.80 0.09
C ASP A 214 -4.49 14.91 1.62
N PRO A 215 -3.37 15.33 2.25
CA PRO A 215 -3.25 15.36 3.71
C PRO A 215 -4.22 16.31 4.40
N ALA A 216 -4.57 17.42 3.78
CA ALA A 216 -5.43 18.44 4.37
C ALA A 216 -6.91 18.02 4.41
N THR A 217 -7.35 17.26 3.39
CA THR A 217 -8.76 16.89 3.22
C THR A 217 -9.06 15.43 3.53
N GLY A 218 -8.04 14.58 3.66
CA GLY A 218 -8.22 13.13 3.74
C GLY A 218 -8.75 12.50 2.43
N PHE A 219 -8.82 13.25 1.33
CA PHE A 219 -9.35 12.76 0.06
C PHE A 219 -8.40 11.76 -0.59
N VAL A 220 -8.84 10.51 -0.75
CA VAL A 220 -8.09 9.50 -1.49
C VAL A 220 -8.11 9.86 -2.96
N LYS A 221 -6.93 10.15 -3.54
CA LYS A 221 -6.77 10.61 -4.92
C LYS A 221 -6.48 9.48 -5.91
N ALA A 222 -5.78 8.43 -5.47
CA ALA A 222 -5.53 7.24 -6.28
C ALA A 222 -5.49 5.98 -5.38
N TYR A 223 -5.94 4.86 -5.96
CA TYR A 223 -6.06 3.58 -5.25
C TYR A 223 -5.84 2.40 -6.19
N VAL A 224 -4.74 1.69 -6.01
CA VAL A 224 -4.37 0.50 -6.77
C VAL A 224 -4.22 -0.66 -5.79
N GLY A 225 -5.13 -1.62 -5.82
CA GLY A 225 -5.16 -2.74 -4.87
C GLY A 225 -4.45 -4.01 -5.35
N GLY A 226 -4.02 -4.04 -6.61
CA GLY A 226 -3.35 -5.22 -7.17
C GLY A 226 -3.17 -5.15 -8.68
N PRO A 227 -2.61 -6.22 -9.31
CA PRO A 227 -2.23 -6.19 -10.71
C PRO A 227 -3.39 -6.21 -11.71
N ASN A 228 -4.45 -6.95 -11.39
CA ASN A 228 -5.61 -7.09 -12.27
C ASN A 228 -6.77 -7.71 -11.50
N PHE A 229 -7.87 -7.01 -11.34
CA PHE A 229 -8.99 -7.46 -10.52
C PHE A 229 -9.71 -8.70 -11.07
N ARG A 230 -9.63 -8.98 -12.36
CA ARG A 230 -10.22 -10.19 -12.96
C ARG A 230 -9.58 -11.47 -12.43
N TYR A 231 -8.24 -11.46 -12.26
CA TYR A 231 -7.46 -12.62 -11.83
C TYR A 231 -7.12 -12.61 -10.35
N PHE A 232 -7.05 -11.43 -9.72
CA PHE A 232 -6.57 -11.24 -8.36
C PHE A 232 -7.57 -10.40 -7.58
N LYS A 233 -8.51 -11.07 -6.93
CA LYS A 233 -9.61 -10.40 -6.23
C LYS A 233 -9.22 -9.78 -4.89
N TYR A 234 -8.15 -10.28 -4.27
CA TYR A 234 -7.73 -9.83 -2.96
C TYR A 234 -7.05 -8.46 -3.05
N ASP A 235 -7.61 -7.50 -2.32
CA ASP A 235 -7.15 -6.11 -2.31
C ASP A 235 -5.97 -5.94 -1.35
N MET A 236 -4.78 -5.69 -1.90
CA MET A 236 -3.57 -5.48 -1.12
C MET A 236 -3.43 -4.06 -0.58
N ALA A 237 -4.27 -3.10 -1.00
CA ALA A 237 -4.20 -1.73 -0.51
C ALA A 237 -4.85 -1.54 0.87
N LYS A 238 -6.00 -2.19 1.11
CA LYS A 238 -6.75 -2.07 2.38
C LYS A 238 -6.93 -3.41 3.11
N GLN A 239 -7.16 -4.53 2.40
CA GLN A 239 -7.36 -5.84 3.04
C GLN A 239 -6.05 -6.55 3.36
N GLY A 240 -5.03 -6.36 2.52
CA GLY A 240 -3.75 -7.04 2.65
C GLY A 240 -2.88 -6.44 3.75
N LYS A 241 -2.91 -7.04 4.95
CA LYS A 241 -1.99 -6.69 6.04
C LYS A 241 -0.65 -7.39 5.84
N ARG A 242 0.43 -6.64 5.91
CA ARG A 242 1.81 -7.13 5.71
C ARG A 242 2.73 -6.47 6.71
N GLN A 243 3.84 -7.15 7.05
CA GLN A 243 4.82 -6.62 7.98
C GLN A 243 5.41 -5.30 7.47
N ILE A 244 5.24 -4.23 8.26
CA ILE A 244 5.54 -2.86 7.84
C ILE A 244 7.02 -2.50 7.88
N GLY A 245 7.81 -3.23 8.66
CA GLY A 245 9.25 -3.03 8.77
C GLY A 245 9.61 -1.58 9.13
N SER A 246 10.68 -1.08 8.54
CA SER A 246 11.21 0.25 8.87
C SER A 246 10.30 1.44 8.55
N THR A 247 9.11 1.24 7.95
CA THR A 247 8.13 2.33 7.80
C THR A 247 7.51 2.78 9.12
N ILE A 248 7.63 1.98 10.19
CA ILE A 248 7.21 2.34 11.54
C ILE A 248 8.12 3.39 12.20
N LYS A 249 9.39 3.45 11.78
CA LYS A 249 10.42 4.26 12.47
C LYS A 249 10.05 5.73 12.61
N PRO A 250 9.47 6.43 11.63
CA PRO A 250 9.05 7.81 11.83
C PRO A 250 8.14 8.00 13.04
N PHE A 251 7.21 7.08 13.29
CA PHE A 251 6.31 7.16 14.45
C PHE A 251 7.06 6.95 15.78
N VAL A 252 8.01 6.02 15.81
CA VAL A 252 8.87 5.78 16.99
C VAL A 252 9.73 7.01 17.29
N TYR A 253 10.28 7.66 16.26
CA TYR A 253 11.06 8.89 16.39
C TYR A 253 10.18 10.08 16.77
N THR A 254 8.95 10.16 16.24
CA THR A 254 7.99 11.18 16.65
C THR A 254 7.63 11.06 18.12
N PHE A 255 7.39 9.83 18.61
CA PHE A 255 7.21 9.58 20.04
C PHE A 255 8.42 10.05 20.87
N ALA A 256 9.63 9.81 20.39
CA ALA A 256 10.85 10.25 21.07
C ALA A 256 10.94 11.78 21.17
N ILE A 257 10.57 12.49 20.11
CA ILE A 257 10.56 13.96 20.06
C ILE A 257 9.46 14.52 20.96
N ASP A 258 8.24 13.97 20.86
CA ASP A 258 7.05 14.51 21.51
C ASP A 258 7.02 14.18 23.02
N HIS A 259 7.35 12.95 23.40
CA HIS A 259 7.18 12.43 24.77
C HIS A 259 8.48 12.32 25.58
N LEU A 260 9.63 12.15 24.90
CA LEU A 260 10.91 11.98 25.60
C LEU A 260 11.79 13.25 25.54
N GLY A 261 11.32 14.31 24.86
CA GLY A 261 12.07 15.55 24.71
C GLY A 261 13.37 15.41 23.91
N LEU A 262 13.49 14.33 23.11
CA LEU A 262 14.66 14.14 22.26
C LEU A 262 14.58 15.06 21.03
N THR A 263 15.73 15.33 20.41
CA THR A 263 15.83 16.20 19.24
C THR A 263 16.49 15.47 18.07
N PRO A 264 16.36 15.97 16.85
CA PRO A 264 17.09 15.42 15.71
C PRO A 264 18.61 15.35 15.93
N CYS A 265 19.15 16.25 16.78
CA CYS A 265 20.57 16.35 17.10
C CYS A 265 20.99 15.49 18.30
N THR A 266 20.08 14.81 18.98
CA THR A 266 20.44 13.92 20.09
C THR A 266 21.44 12.86 19.61
N MET A 267 22.63 12.88 20.17
CA MET A 267 23.74 11.99 19.80
C MET A 267 23.56 10.61 20.40
N VAL A 268 23.65 9.59 19.56
CA VAL A 268 23.49 8.17 19.95
C VAL A 268 24.70 7.37 19.43
N PRO A 269 25.32 6.51 20.25
CA PRO A 269 26.44 5.71 19.80
C PRO A 269 25.97 4.62 18.81
N ASN A 270 26.72 4.45 17.73
CA ASN A 270 26.47 3.40 16.73
C ASN A 270 26.93 2.03 17.25
N LEU A 271 26.23 1.53 18.27
CA LEU A 271 26.47 0.27 18.96
C LEU A 271 25.20 -0.60 19.03
N PRO A 272 25.31 -1.93 19.17
CA PRO A 272 24.18 -2.80 19.43
C PRO A 272 23.41 -2.36 20.68
N THR A 273 22.11 -2.24 20.57
CA THR A 273 21.22 -1.94 21.70
C THR A 273 20.48 -3.21 22.12
N THR A 274 20.60 -3.54 23.40
CA THR A 274 19.88 -4.67 24.02
C THR A 274 18.83 -4.16 24.97
N ILE A 275 17.62 -4.73 24.90
CA ILE A 275 16.49 -4.46 25.78
C ILE A 275 16.13 -5.75 26.50
N GLU A 276 16.08 -5.70 27.82
CA GLU A 276 15.56 -6.80 28.63
C GLU A 276 14.02 -6.77 28.55
N THR A 277 13.44 -7.92 28.26
CA THR A 277 11.99 -8.08 28.18
C THR A 277 11.42 -8.52 29.53
N ALA A 278 10.13 -8.29 29.73
CA ALA A 278 9.46 -8.61 31.00
C ALA A 278 9.54 -10.10 31.42
N ASN A 279 9.75 -10.99 30.44
CA ASN A 279 9.93 -12.43 30.69
C ASN A 279 11.40 -12.84 30.92
N GLY A 280 12.30 -11.88 31.12
CA GLY A 280 13.72 -12.12 31.40
C GLY A 280 14.57 -12.48 30.18
N THR A 281 14.04 -12.42 28.97
CA THR A 281 14.83 -12.60 27.74
C THR A 281 15.39 -11.26 27.27
N ALA A 282 16.59 -11.29 26.68
CA ALA A 282 17.20 -10.11 26.08
C ALA A 282 16.89 -10.05 24.59
N TRP A 283 16.41 -8.92 24.11
CA TRP A 283 16.18 -8.65 22.69
C TRP A 283 17.18 -7.62 22.17
N SER A 284 17.84 -7.95 21.06
CA SER A 284 18.77 -7.04 20.37
C SER A 284 18.55 -7.15 18.86
N PRO A 285 18.33 -6.04 18.14
CA PRO A 285 18.15 -6.07 16.70
C PRO A 285 19.45 -6.38 15.96
N LYS A 286 19.33 -7.01 14.80
CA LYS A 286 20.40 -7.07 13.82
C LYS A 286 20.26 -5.91 12.84
N GLU A 287 21.38 -5.30 12.44
CA GLU A 287 21.39 -4.33 11.36
C GLU A 287 21.11 -5.01 10.02
N ALA A 288 20.53 -4.26 9.08
CA ALA A 288 20.37 -4.73 7.71
C ALA A 288 21.69 -4.55 6.96
N GLY A 289 22.19 -5.62 6.35
CA GLY A 289 23.45 -5.62 5.62
C GLY A 289 24.69 -5.65 6.50
N LYS A 290 25.85 -5.43 5.90
CA LYS A 290 27.14 -5.29 6.59
C LYS A 290 27.31 -3.84 7.05
N VAL A 291 27.07 -3.61 8.32
CA VAL A 291 27.18 -2.29 8.94
C VAL A 291 28.24 -2.35 9.99
N GLU A 292 29.19 -1.43 9.93
CA GLU A 292 30.18 -1.23 10.96
C GLU A 292 29.51 -0.59 12.19
N GLN A 293 29.73 -1.20 13.37
CA GLN A 293 29.23 -0.74 14.66
C GLN A 293 30.44 -0.30 15.49
N ASN A 294 30.96 0.88 15.14
CA ASN A 294 32.26 1.38 15.60
C ASN A 294 32.18 2.23 16.87
N GLY A 295 30.97 2.46 17.42
CA GLY A 295 30.76 3.28 18.61
C GLY A 295 30.76 4.78 18.37
N GLU A 296 30.93 5.25 17.15
CA GLU A 296 30.85 6.67 16.83
C GLU A 296 29.49 7.25 17.20
N LEU A 297 29.51 8.47 17.68
CA LEU A 297 28.29 9.23 18.01
C LEU A 297 27.73 9.87 16.73
N HIS A 298 26.48 9.59 16.43
CA HIS A 298 25.75 10.25 15.34
C HIS A 298 24.41 10.77 15.82
N PRO A 299 23.87 11.84 15.22
CA PRO A 299 22.58 12.39 15.61
C PRO A 299 21.42 11.42 15.25
N LEU A 300 20.28 11.55 15.91
CA LEU A 300 19.07 10.78 15.59
C LEU A 300 18.62 10.94 14.15
N SER A 301 18.77 12.15 13.57
CA SER A 301 18.49 12.44 12.15
C SER A 301 19.26 11.51 11.21
N TRP A 302 20.55 11.29 11.47
CA TRP A 302 21.38 10.34 10.72
C TRP A 302 20.86 8.90 10.87
N GLY A 303 20.48 8.51 12.09
CA GLY A 303 19.94 7.16 12.35
C GLY A 303 18.65 6.88 11.59
N LEU A 304 17.76 7.88 11.45
CA LEU A 304 16.53 7.75 10.66
C LEU A 304 16.82 7.73 9.17
N ALA A 305 17.68 8.64 8.68
CA ALA A 305 18.05 8.75 7.27
C ALA A 305 18.63 7.43 6.74
N ARG A 306 19.50 6.80 7.48
CA ARG A 306 20.13 5.50 7.16
C ARG A 306 19.33 4.29 7.65
N SER A 307 18.15 4.52 8.23
CA SER A 307 17.23 3.48 8.71
C SER A 307 17.85 2.50 9.71
N ARG A 308 18.74 2.97 10.59
CA ARG A 308 19.47 2.14 11.57
C ARG A 308 18.54 1.49 12.57
N ASN A 309 18.69 0.18 12.77
CA ASN A 309 17.88 -0.58 13.70
C ASN A 309 18.26 -0.30 15.15
N ASN A 310 19.57 -0.16 15.43
CA ASN A 310 20.08 0.14 16.76
C ASN A 310 19.53 1.45 17.32
N TYR A 311 19.37 2.47 16.49
CA TYR A 311 18.83 3.78 16.90
C TYR A 311 17.37 3.67 17.31
N SER A 312 16.56 2.94 16.53
CA SER A 312 15.15 2.72 16.88
C SER A 312 15.01 1.87 18.14
N ALA A 313 15.86 0.87 18.32
CA ALA A 313 15.92 0.08 19.56
C ALA A 313 16.38 0.94 20.75
N TRP A 314 17.35 1.84 20.55
CA TRP A 314 17.79 2.77 21.58
C TRP A 314 16.64 3.69 22.03
N ILE A 315 15.86 4.26 21.09
CA ILE A 315 14.65 5.02 21.42
C ILE A 315 13.68 4.16 22.22
N MET A 316 13.39 2.94 21.79
CA MET A 316 12.48 2.04 22.49
C MET A 316 12.98 1.71 23.91
N LYS A 317 14.31 1.59 24.10
CA LYS A 317 14.92 1.42 25.42
C LYS A 317 14.70 2.64 26.33
N GLN A 318 14.77 3.87 25.76
CA GLN A 318 14.46 5.11 26.51
C GLN A 318 12.96 5.21 26.83
N ALA A 319 12.09 4.79 25.92
CA ALA A 319 10.63 4.79 26.10
C ALA A 319 10.18 3.87 27.23
N LYS A 320 10.91 2.77 27.51
CA LYS A 320 10.65 1.77 28.57
C LYS A 320 9.29 1.05 28.48
N GLN A 321 8.31 1.63 27.82
CA GLN A 321 6.93 1.16 27.75
C GLN A 321 6.48 0.99 26.27
N PRO A 322 6.67 -0.19 25.67
CA PRO A 322 6.22 -0.44 24.29
C PRO A 322 4.73 -0.17 24.07
N GLN A 323 3.88 -0.36 25.11
CA GLN A 323 2.45 -0.07 25.04
C GLN A 323 2.17 1.42 24.81
N ALA A 324 2.92 2.33 25.45
CA ALA A 324 2.76 3.77 25.22
C ALA A 324 3.10 4.15 23.78
N VAL A 325 4.14 3.54 23.21
CA VAL A 325 4.52 3.74 21.81
C VAL A 325 3.44 3.18 20.87
N ALA A 326 2.88 1.99 21.17
CA ALA A 326 1.79 1.41 20.37
C ALA A 326 0.54 2.31 20.38
N ASN A 327 0.12 2.79 21.55
CA ASN A 327 -1.01 3.71 21.68
C ASN A 327 -0.78 5.02 20.90
N PHE A 328 0.43 5.56 20.97
CA PHE A 328 0.81 6.75 20.20
C PHE A 328 0.70 6.51 18.68
N ILE A 329 1.13 5.36 18.21
CA ILE A 329 1.03 4.98 16.78
C ILE A 329 -0.44 4.88 16.35
N HIS A 330 -1.32 4.37 17.21
CA HIS A 330 -2.76 4.34 16.94
C HIS A 330 -3.34 5.77 16.84
N ASN A 331 -2.94 6.68 17.73
CA ASN A 331 -3.37 8.09 17.66
C ASN A 331 -2.90 8.79 16.37
N MET A 332 -1.81 8.32 15.78
CA MET A 332 -1.32 8.80 14.48
C MET A 332 -2.10 8.22 13.28
N GLY A 333 -3.07 7.31 13.48
CA GLY A 333 -3.98 6.82 12.44
C GLY A 333 -3.78 5.37 12.00
N ILE A 334 -2.90 4.59 12.63
CA ILE A 334 -2.78 3.15 12.35
C ILE A 334 -3.81 2.39 13.18
N ARG A 335 -4.79 1.76 12.54
CA ARG A 335 -5.85 0.99 13.19
C ARG A 335 -5.53 -0.50 13.34
N SER A 336 -4.64 -1.05 12.52
CA SER A 336 -4.17 -2.43 12.65
C SER A 336 -3.51 -2.67 14.00
N TYR A 337 -3.65 -3.88 14.55
CA TYR A 337 -3.06 -4.26 15.82
C TYR A 337 -1.54 -4.05 15.82
N ILE A 338 -1.05 -3.36 16.81
CA ILE A 338 0.37 -3.12 17.06
C ILE A 338 0.76 -3.88 18.32
N ASP A 339 1.58 -4.91 18.14
CA ASP A 339 2.06 -5.73 19.26
C ASP A 339 3.01 -4.91 20.15
N PRO A 340 2.69 -4.69 21.46
CA PRO A 340 3.46 -3.82 22.34
C PRO A 340 4.72 -4.50 22.89
N VAL A 341 5.60 -4.94 22.00
CA VAL A 341 6.88 -5.57 22.30
C VAL A 341 8.05 -4.70 21.83
N PRO A 342 9.29 -4.88 22.34
CA PRO A 342 10.44 -4.10 21.89
C PRO A 342 10.68 -4.13 20.37
N ALA A 343 10.34 -5.24 19.70
CA ALA A 343 10.46 -5.40 18.26
C ALA A 343 9.53 -4.47 17.44
N LEU A 344 8.52 -3.85 18.08
CA LEU A 344 7.70 -2.77 17.50
C LEU A 344 8.57 -1.68 16.87
N ALA A 345 9.69 -1.32 17.52
CA ALA A 345 10.62 -0.30 17.00
C ALA A 345 11.13 -0.57 15.57
N LEU A 346 11.05 -1.81 15.11
CA LEU A 346 11.49 -2.24 13.78
C LEU A 346 10.33 -2.61 12.84
N GLY A 347 9.07 -2.45 13.28
CA GLY A 347 7.88 -2.77 12.50
C GLY A 347 7.61 -4.26 12.38
N SER A 348 7.65 -4.98 13.50
CA SER A 348 7.26 -6.39 13.57
C SER A 348 5.78 -6.61 13.32
N SER A 349 4.94 -5.61 13.57
CA SER A 349 3.50 -5.64 13.35
C SER A 349 3.13 -5.52 11.86
N GLU A 350 1.90 -5.91 11.54
CA GLU A 350 1.37 -5.86 10.18
C GLU A 350 0.36 -4.71 10.03
N SER A 351 0.39 -4.04 8.89
CA SER A 351 -0.60 -3.05 8.48
C SER A 351 -0.73 -3.06 6.95
N ASN A 352 -1.51 -2.15 6.38
CA ASN A 352 -1.75 -2.05 4.95
C ASN A 352 -1.32 -0.67 4.41
N VAL A 353 -1.29 -0.55 3.08
CA VAL A 353 -0.84 0.71 2.42
C VAL A 353 -1.75 1.88 2.78
N TYR A 354 -3.05 1.64 2.84
CA TYR A 354 -4.05 2.66 3.14
C TYR A 354 -3.86 3.28 4.53
N GLU A 355 -3.69 2.46 5.56
CA GLU A 355 -3.45 2.94 6.93
C GLU A 355 -2.12 3.67 7.07
N LEU A 356 -1.04 3.14 6.45
CA LEU A 356 0.26 3.82 6.48
C LEU A 356 0.22 5.18 5.77
N VAL A 357 -0.43 5.29 4.60
CA VAL A 357 -0.56 6.57 3.89
C VAL A 357 -1.38 7.55 4.72
N SER A 358 -2.46 7.09 5.37
CA SER A 358 -3.26 7.89 6.31
C SER A 358 -2.42 8.41 7.47
N ALA A 359 -1.67 7.53 8.14
CA ALA A 359 -0.84 7.92 9.29
C ALA A 359 0.31 8.88 8.88
N PHE A 360 0.95 8.66 7.73
CA PHE A 360 1.98 9.57 7.21
C PHE A 360 1.44 10.94 6.83
N SER A 361 0.14 11.06 6.49
CA SER A 361 -0.47 12.36 6.16
C SER A 361 -0.50 13.32 7.34
N THR A 362 -0.52 12.82 8.56
CA THR A 362 -0.46 13.60 9.79
C THR A 362 0.76 14.52 9.83
N PHE A 363 1.91 14.06 9.28
CA PHE A 363 3.11 14.89 9.21
C PHE A 363 2.94 16.10 8.28
N ALA A 364 2.36 15.91 7.09
CA ALA A 364 2.13 16.98 6.12
C ALA A 364 0.98 17.92 6.54
N ASN A 365 0.07 17.44 7.39
CA ASN A 365 -1.09 18.18 7.87
C ASN A 365 -0.86 18.78 9.28
N GLN A 366 0.35 19.26 9.53
CA GLN A 366 0.70 20.01 10.76
C GLN A 366 0.41 19.26 12.05
N GLY A 367 0.47 17.92 12.02
CA GLY A 367 0.22 17.08 13.19
C GLY A 367 -1.25 16.68 13.41
N VAL A 368 -2.13 17.13 12.53
CA VAL A 368 -3.55 16.76 12.55
C VAL A 368 -3.76 15.51 11.69
N HIS A 369 -4.22 14.43 12.30
CA HIS A 369 -4.67 13.25 11.58
C HIS A 369 -6.09 13.48 11.04
N THR A 370 -6.28 13.32 9.73
CA THR A 370 -7.57 13.41 9.05
C THR A 370 -7.92 12.04 8.47
N ASP A 371 -9.05 11.49 8.87
CA ASP A 371 -9.53 10.20 8.39
C ASP A 371 -9.73 10.22 6.87
N PRO A 372 -9.17 9.24 6.14
CA PRO A 372 -9.37 9.19 4.70
C PRO A 372 -10.83 8.94 4.31
N ILE A 373 -11.34 9.72 3.37
CA ILE A 373 -12.68 9.53 2.81
C ILE A 373 -12.63 9.18 1.32
N PHE A 374 -13.60 8.38 0.91
CA PHE A 374 -13.74 7.88 -0.46
C PHE A 374 -14.87 8.54 -1.23
N VAL A 375 -15.89 9.03 -0.54
CA VAL A 375 -17.12 9.59 -1.09
C VAL A 375 -17.40 10.91 -0.42
N THR A 376 -17.72 11.92 -1.20
CA THR A 376 -18.09 13.25 -0.70
C THR A 376 -19.60 13.41 -0.59
N ARG A 377 -20.37 12.84 -1.54
CA ARG A 377 -21.84 12.89 -1.51
C ARG A 377 -22.44 11.79 -2.38
N ILE A 378 -23.70 11.51 -2.10
CA ILE A 378 -24.55 10.61 -2.87
C ILE A 378 -25.82 11.38 -3.27
N GLU A 379 -26.18 11.31 -4.55
CA GLU A 379 -27.40 11.88 -5.13
C GLU A 379 -28.28 10.76 -5.71
N ASP A 380 -29.57 11.02 -5.81
CA ASP A 380 -30.51 10.16 -6.53
C ASP A 380 -30.37 10.31 -8.06
N ARG A 381 -31.21 9.59 -8.81
CA ARG A 381 -31.25 9.67 -10.28
C ARG A 381 -31.58 11.08 -10.77
N GLN A 382 -32.41 11.84 -10.03
CA GLN A 382 -32.86 13.20 -10.36
C GLN A 382 -31.79 14.26 -10.01
N GLY A 383 -30.80 13.92 -9.19
CA GLY A 383 -29.77 14.83 -8.72
C GLY A 383 -30.06 15.44 -7.35
N ASN A 384 -31.06 14.93 -6.63
CA ASN A 384 -31.31 15.36 -5.25
C ASN A 384 -30.25 14.77 -4.32
N LEU A 385 -29.73 15.58 -3.41
CA LEU A 385 -28.77 15.16 -2.40
C LEU A 385 -29.41 14.19 -1.41
N ILE A 386 -28.86 12.99 -1.28
CA ILE A 386 -29.29 11.99 -0.29
C ILE A 386 -28.39 12.00 0.94
N ALA A 387 -27.06 12.07 0.72
CA ALA A 387 -26.06 12.06 1.79
C ALA A 387 -24.83 12.87 1.41
N SER A 388 -24.18 13.46 2.42
CA SER A 388 -22.86 14.09 2.32
C SER A 388 -21.94 13.55 3.41
N PHE A 389 -20.65 13.49 3.11
CA PHE A 389 -19.63 12.94 4.00
C PHE A 389 -18.53 13.97 4.19
N ILE A 390 -18.17 14.19 5.44
CA ILE A 390 -17.12 15.12 5.85
C ILE A 390 -16.06 14.31 6.59
N PRO A 391 -14.75 14.50 6.31
CA PRO A 391 -13.70 13.82 7.03
C PRO A 391 -13.68 14.24 8.50
N GLN A 392 -13.35 13.31 9.37
CA GLN A 392 -13.10 13.59 10.78
C GLN A 392 -11.61 13.83 10.97
N SER A 393 -11.26 14.77 11.84
CA SER A 393 -9.86 15.11 12.13
C SER A 393 -9.64 15.17 13.63
N GLN A 394 -8.44 14.83 14.06
CA GLN A 394 -8.00 14.90 15.44
C GLN A 394 -6.55 15.38 15.54
N ASP A 395 -6.22 16.12 16.56
CA ASP A 395 -4.86 16.51 16.86
C ASP A 395 -4.09 15.27 17.35
N ALA A 396 -3.06 14.86 16.61
CA ALA A 396 -2.25 13.71 16.96
C ALA A 396 -0.91 14.12 17.61
N VAL A 397 -0.28 15.17 17.07
CA VAL A 397 0.96 15.76 17.60
C VAL A 397 0.98 17.27 17.33
N SER A 398 1.89 18.01 17.99
CA SER A 398 2.03 19.45 17.75
C SER A 398 2.55 19.73 16.33
N GLU A 399 2.22 20.91 15.77
CA GLU A 399 2.78 21.41 14.51
C GLU A 399 4.31 21.36 14.50
N ARG A 400 4.93 21.71 15.62
CA ARG A 400 6.37 21.71 15.79
C ARG A 400 6.93 20.29 15.67
N THR A 401 6.31 19.32 16.34
CA THR A 401 6.72 17.91 16.29
C THR A 401 6.57 17.34 14.88
N ALA A 402 5.44 17.61 14.24
CA ALA A 402 5.18 17.18 12.85
C ALA A 402 6.20 17.76 11.88
N TYR A 403 6.46 19.07 11.97
CA TYR A 403 7.44 19.73 11.10
C TYR A 403 8.87 19.23 11.34
N THR A 404 9.24 19.00 12.60
CA THR A 404 10.54 18.37 12.94
C THR A 404 10.68 17.02 12.27
N MET A 405 9.64 16.20 12.32
CA MET A 405 9.67 14.89 11.65
C MET A 405 9.72 15.02 10.12
N LEU A 406 9.03 16.00 9.52
CA LEU A 406 9.15 16.28 8.09
C LEU A 406 10.59 16.56 7.68
N THR A 407 11.32 17.41 8.43
CA THR A 407 12.73 17.71 8.12
C THR A 407 13.61 16.46 8.22
N MET A 408 13.33 15.56 9.18
CA MET A 408 14.04 14.29 9.28
C MET A 408 13.68 13.33 8.13
N LEU A 409 12.43 13.31 7.66
CA LEU A 409 12.00 12.54 6.50
C LEU A 409 12.59 13.06 5.18
N GLU A 410 12.78 14.38 5.06
CA GLU A 410 13.55 14.97 3.94
C GLU A 410 15.01 14.50 3.97
N GLY A 411 15.61 14.35 5.14
CA GLY A 411 16.95 13.78 5.31
C GLY A 411 17.09 12.38 4.73
N VAL A 412 16.03 11.56 4.83
CA VAL A 412 16.00 10.22 4.20
C VAL A 412 16.11 10.30 2.67
N ILE A 413 15.55 11.36 2.06
CA ILE A 413 15.62 11.56 0.60
C ILE A 413 16.93 12.24 0.19
N ARG A 414 17.44 13.20 0.99
CA ARG A 414 18.65 13.93 0.63
C ARG A 414 19.92 13.09 0.76
N SER A 415 20.05 12.32 1.85
CA SER A 415 21.29 11.60 2.18
C SER A 415 21.08 10.19 2.72
N GLY A 416 19.88 9.65 2.60
CA GLY A 416 19.50 8.36 3.19
C GLY A 416 19.01 7.32 2.18
N THR A 417 18.30 6.32 2.71
CA THR A 417 17.81 5.15 1.96
C THR A 417 16.79 5.49 0.86
N GLY A 418 16.24 6.70 0.85
CA GLY A 418 15.34 7.23 -0.18
C GLY A 418 16.03 8.06 -1.26
N GLY A 419 17.36 8.21 -1.23
CA GLY A 419 18.15 9.09 -2.11
C GLY A 419 17.88 8.89 -3.60
N ARG A 420 17.54 7.66 -4.02
CA ARG A 420 17.15 7.37 -5.40
C ARG A 420 15.98 8.23 -5.89
N LEU A 421 15.05 8.64 -5.03
CA LEU A 421 13.96 9.54 -5.41
C LEU A 421 14.51 10.90 -5.86
N GLY A 422 15.54 11.40 -5.18
CA GLY A 422 16.25 12.65 -5.54
C GLY A 422 16.88 12.55 -6.92
N TRP A 423 17.88 11.67 -7.07
CA TRP A 423 18.72 11.66 -8.28
C TRP A 423 18.08 10.99 -9.49
N ALA A 424 17.27 9.93 -9.33
CA ALA A 424 16.66 9.22 -10.46
C ALA A 424 15.36 9.87 -10.95
N TYR A 425 14.67 10.64 -10.09
CA TYR A 425 13.36 11.23 -10.39
C TYR A 425 13.34 12.76 -10.27
N ASN A 426 14.51 13.41 -10.20
CA ASN A 426 14.69 14.87 -10.15
C ASN A 426 13.92 15.55 -9.00
N MET A 427 14.03 14.98 -7.80
CA MET A 427 13.39 15.50 -6.59
C MET A 427 14.39 16.14 -5.60
N GLN A 428 15.64 16.45 -6.02
CA GLN A 428 16.66 17.02 -5.13
C GLN A 428 16.29 18.41 -4.59
N ASN A 429 15.58 19.21 -5.39
CA ASN A 429 15.19 20.58 -5.05
C ASN A 429 13.70 20.72 -4.78
N VAL A 430 13.07 19.66 -4.30
CA VAL A 430 11.64 19.60 -3.96
C VAL A 430 11.52 19.32 -2.47
N GLU A 431 10.60 19.99 -1.78
CA GLU A 431 10.25 19.60 -0.42
C GLU A 431 9.51 18.24 -0.44
N VAL A 432 10.25 17.19 -0.15
CA VAL A 432 9.77 15.82 -0.16
C VAL A 432 10.42 15.01 0.97
N GLY A 433 9.58 14.46 1.81
CA GLY A 433 9.98 13.48 2.82
C GLY A 433 9.67 12.06 2.37
N GLY A 434 10.33 11.08 2.95
CA GLY A 434 9.99 9.69 2.65
C GLY A 434 10.61 8.70 3.62
N LYS A 435 10.13 7.44 3.53
CA LYS A 435 10.69 6.33 4.29
C LYS A 435 10.58 5.02 3.53
N THR A 436 11.71 4.35 3.38
CA THR A 436 11.77 2.98 2.86
C THR A 436 11.47 1.98 3.97
N GLY A 437 10.80 0.90 3.60
CA GLY A 437 10.58 -0.26 4.46
C GLY A 437 10.94 -1.55 3.74
N THR A 438 11.53 -2.47 4.49
CA THR A 438 11.83 -3.82 4.01
C THR A 438 11.62 -4.76 5.19
N SER A 439 10.75 -5.75 5.03
CA SER A 439 10.60 -6.79 6.03
C SER A 439 11.73 -7.82 5.94
N GLN A 440 11.83 -8.68 6.96
CA GLN A 440 12.88 -9.71 6.99
C GLN A 440 12.90 -10.55 5.71
N LYS A 441 14.11 -10.80 5.19
CA LYS A 441 14.35 -11.61 3.99
C LYS A 441 13.69 -11.04 2.71
N ASN A 442 13.44 -9.74 2.62
CA ASN A 442 12.81 -9.07 1.47
C ASN A 442 11.41 -9.60 1.11
N ARG A 443 10.61 -9.99 2.11
CA ARG A 443 9.24 -10.48 1.87
C ARG A 443 8.30 -9.36 1.45
N ASP A 444 8.49 -8.18 2.05
CA ASP A 444 7.70 -6.98 1.83
C ASP A 444 8.61 -5.79 1.59
N ALA A 445 8.35 -5.08 0.53
CA ALA A 445 9.04 -3.85 0.17
C ALA A 445 8.06 -2.68 0.21
N TRP A 446 8.42 -1.63 0.93
CA TRP A 446 7.59 -0.46 1.16
C TRP A 446 8.32 0.83 0.80
N PHE A 447 7.57 1.79 0.31
CA PHE A 447 8.02 3.16 0.25
C PHE A 447 6.86 4.11 0.54
N MET A 448 7.07 4.98 1.53
CA MET A 448 6.15 6.06 1.90
C MET A 448 6.78 7.38 1.52
N CYS A 449 6.01 8.24 0.86
CA CYS A 449 6.43 9.54 0.36
C CYS A 449 5.46 10.62 0.82
N VAL A 450 5.98 11.71 1.34
CA VAL A 450 5.23 12.85 1.87
C VAL A 450 5.61 14.09 1.09
N LEU A 451 4.63 14.73 0.47
CA LEU A 451 4.72 16.02 -0.21
C LEU A 451 3.78 17.01 0.49
N PRO A 452 3.93 18.30 0.27
CA PRO A 452 3.08 19.33 0.91
C PRO A 452 1.57 19.13 0.68
N LYS A 453 1.17 18.65 -0.49
CA LYS A 453 -0.24 18.48 -0.88
C LYS A 453 -0.63 17.05 -1.24
N LEU A 454 0.29 16.10 -1.09
CA LEU A 454 0.02 14.70 -1.44
C LEU A 454 0.89 13.77 -0.61
N VAL A 455 0.28 12.72 -0.07
CA VAL A 455 1.01 11.59 0.50
C VAL A 455 0.75 10.37 -0.36
N ALA A 456 1.80 9.62 -0.68
CA ALA A 456 1.72 8.43 -1.50
C ALA A 456 2.50 7.27 -0.88
N GLY A 457 1.93 6.08 -0.87
CA GLY A 457 2.58 4.89 -0.37
C GLY A 457 2.44 3.72 -1.33
N CYS A 458 3.48 2.90 -1.39
CA CYS A 458 3.51 1.70 -2.21
C CYS A 458 4.07 0.51 -1.42
N TRP A 459 3.44 -0.65 -1.64
CA TRP A 459 3.92 -1.96 -1.21
C TRP A 459 4.13 -2.85 -2.42
N VAL A 460 5.18 -3.70 -2.36
CA VAL A 460 5.46 -4.75 -3.35
C VAL A 460 5.85 -6.03 -2.61
N GLY A 461 5.28 -7.15 -3.02
CA GLY A 461 5.60 -8.47 -2.45
C GLY A 461 4.94 -9.62 -3.21
N GLY A 462 5.16 -10.84 -2.76
CA GLY A 462 4.45 -12.01 -3.22
C GLY A 462 3.09 -12.17 -2.53
N GLU A 463 2.20 -12.97 -3.10
CA GLU A 463 0.96 -13.36 -2.43
C GLU A 463 1.25 -14.11 -1.12
N ASP A 464 2.09 -15.12 -1.19
CA ASP A 464 2.59 -15.85 -0.02
C ASP A 464 3.94 -15.27 0.42
N GLN A 465 4.22 -15.25 1.72
CA GLN A 465 5.49 -14.75 2.26
C GLN A 465 6.73 -15.53 1.78
N ALA A 466 6.55 -16.79 1.37
CA ALA A 466 7.59 -17.61 0.77
C ALA A 466 7.89 -17.24 -0.69
N VAL A 467 7.05 -16.43 -1.34
CA VAL A 467 7.25 -15.90 -2.70
C VAL A 467 7.86 -14.51 -2.62
N ARG A 468 9.15 -14.39 -2.82
CA ARG A 468 9.90 -13.16 -2.64
C ARG A 468 11.13 -13.08 -3.55
N LEU A 469 11.61 -11.88 -3.81
CA LEU A 469 12.94 -11.67 -4.41
C LEU A 469 14.01 -11.89 -3.34
N VAL A 470 14.94 -12.81 -3.60
CA VAL A 470 16.05 -13.12 -2.69
C VAL A 470 17.06 -11.97 -2.63
N SER A 471 17.32 -11.36 -3.77
CA SER A 471 18.21 -10.20 -3.89
C SER A 471 17.47 -9.03 -4.55
N ARG A 472 17.87 -7.80 -4.20
CA ARG A 472 17.31 -6.57 -4.77
C ARG A 472 15.79 -6.46 -4.62
N GLY A 473 15.24 -7.01 -3.52
CA GLY A 473 13.83 -6.92 -3.14
C GLY A 473 13.54 -5.83 -2.11
N GLU A 474 14.49 -4.93 -1.85
CA GLU A 474 14.38 -3.85 -0.88
C GLU A 474 13.40 -2.77 -1.34
N GLY A 475 12.81 -2.04 -0.39
CA GLY A 475 11.85 -0.97 -0.66
C GLY A 475 12.41 0.15 -1.55
N SER A 476 13.70 0.52 -1.37
CA SER A 476 14.41 1.49 -2.21
C SER A 476 14.57 1.02 -3.66
N VAL A 477 14.57 -0.30 -3.90
CA VAL A 477 14.83 -0.88 -5.22
C VAL A 477 13.54 -1.17 -6.00
N ILE A 478 12.45 -1.62 -5.33
CA ILE A 478 11.25 -2.08 -6.04
C ILE A 478 9.98 -1.28 -5.72
N ALA A 479 9.81 -0.71 -4.51
CA ALA A 479 8.64 0.09 -4.18
C ALA A 479 8.82 1.59 -4.50
N LEU A 480 9.97 2.17 -4.14
CA LEU A 480 10.30 3.58 -4.42
C LEU A 480 10.16 3.94 -5.90
N PRO A 481 10.64 3.13 -6.88
CA PRO A 481 10.51 3.47 -8.29
C PRO A 481 9.06 3.61 -8.78
N ILE A 482 8.12 2.88 -8.19
CA ILE A 482 6.69 3.02 -8.53
C ILE A 482 6.20 4.40 -8.14
N VAL A 483 6.50 4.84 -6.91
CA VAL A 483 6.14 6.18 -6.44
C VAL A 483 6.86 7.26 -7.25
N GLY A 484 8.16 7.09 -7.53
CA GLY A 484 8.93 8.02 -8.34
C GLY A 484 8.37 8.23 -9.75
N GLU A 485 7.98 7.15 -10.43
CA GLU A 485 7.33 7.20 -11.75
C GLU A 485 5.97 7.92 -11.68
N PHE A 486 5.19 7.66 -10.63
CA PHE A 486 3.91 8.33 -10.39
C PHE A 486 4.11 9.84 -10.18
N LEU A 487 5.07 10.24 -9.35
CA LEU A 487 5.37 11.64 -9.07
C LEU A 487 5.87 12.39 -10.32
N ASN A 488 6.72 11.78 -11.14
CA ASN A 488 7.16 12.37 -12.39
C ASN A 488 5.99 12.72 -13.31
N ARG A 489 4.97 11.86 -13.38
CA ARG A 489 3.77 12.12 -14.18
C ARG A 489 2.91 13.22 -13.58
N ILE A 490 2.74 13.22 -12.25
CA ILE A 490 1.97 14.24 -11.54
C ILE A 490 2.59 15.63 -11.74
N TYR A 491 3.91 15.76 -11.54
CA TYR A 491 4.59 17.03 -11.70
C TYR A 491 4.67 17.52 -13.15
N ALA A 492 4.56 16.62 -14.12
CA ALA A 492 4.50 16.98 -15.54
C ALA A 492 3.11 17.47 -15.98
N ASP A 493 2.07 17.27 -15.17
CA ASP A 493 0.69 17.60 -15.51
C ASP A 493 0.10 18.62 -14.51
N PRO A 494 0.01 19.91 -14.91
CA PRO A 494 -0.56 20.96 -14.06
C PRO A 494 -2.00 20.72 -13.61
N SER A 495 -2.77 19.89 -14.34
CA SER A 495 -4.16 19.58 -13.99
C SER A 495 -4.29 18.81 -12.67
N THR A 496 -3.20 18.21 -12.19
CA THR A 496 -3.14 17.53 -10.89
C THR A 496 -3.18 18.49 -9.70
N GLY A 497 -2.82 19.76 -9.90
CA GLY A 497 -2.73 20.79 -8.85
C GLY A 497 -1.51 20.63 -7.93
N ILE A 498 -0.58 19.71 -8.26
CA ILE A 498 0.65 19.46 -7.49
C ILE A 498 1.84 20.06 -8.24
N SER A 499 2.65 20.83 -7.54
CA SER A 499 3.82 21.55 -8.11
C SER A 499 5.09 21.24 -7.32
N LYS A 500 6.23 21.27 -8.02
CA LYS A 500 7.56 21.22 -7.37
C LYS A 500 7.87 22.44 -6.51
N GLN A 501 7.10 23.51 -6.64
CA GLN A 501 7.19 24.74 -5.85
C GLN A 501 6.31 24.72 -4.60
N ASP A 502 5.48 23.67 -4.42
CA ASP A 502 4.69 23.53 -3.20
C ASP A 502 5.65 23.33 -2.01
N LEU A 503 5.37 24.04 -0.91
CA LEU A 503 6.17 24.03 0.32
C LEU A 503 5.33 23.48 1.48
N PHE A 504 5.97 22.79 2.41
CA PHE A 504 5.34 22.40 3.66
C PHE A 504 4.96 23.63 4.48
N THR A 505 3.79 23.59 5.11
CA THR A 505 3.38 24.66 6.03
C THR A 505 4.35 24.73 7.20
N ARG A 506 4.89 25.90 7.44
CA ARG A 506 5.83 26.15 8.54
C ARG A 506 5.05 26.39 9.83
N PRO A 507 5.47 25.84 10.98
CA PRO A 507 4.86 26.13 12.27
C PRO A 507 5.11 27.60 12.66
N ALA A 508 4.20 28.15 13.49
CA ALA A 508 4.32 29.54 13.96
C ALA A 508 5.65 29.80 14.70
N VAL A 509 6.14 28.81 15.42
CA VAL A 509 7.45 28.84 16.09
C VAL A 509 8.32 27.74 15.46
N MET A 510 9.27 28.15 14.65
CA MET A 510 10.20 27.23 13.99
C MET A 510 11.05 26.46 15.02
N PRO A 511 11.16 25.13 14.91
CA PRO A 511 12.11 24.38 15.70
C PRO A 511 13.54 24.76 15.24
N VAL A 512 14.34 25.24 16.18
CA VAL A 512 15.77 25.49 15.96
C VAL A 512 16.53 24.41 16.67
N TYR A 513 17.29 23.62 15.94
CA TYR A 513 18.18 22.60 16.45
C TYR A 513 19.60 22.90 15.95
N ASP A 514 20.49 23.21 16.88
CA ASP A 514 21.91 23.36 16.60
C ASP A 514 22.56 21.97 16.64
N CYS A 515 22.64 21.34 15.50
CA CYS A 515 23.44 20.14 15.34
C CYS A 515 24.81 20.62 14.85
N ASP A 516 25.78 20.75 15.76
CA ASP A 516 27.15 21.15 15.44
C ASP A 516 27.64 20.54 14.11
N GLU A 517 28.34 21.35 13.31
CA GLU A 517 28.76 21.13 11.91
C GLU A 517 29.61 19.88 11.62
N THR A 518 29.46 18.81 12.35
CA THR A 518 30.15 17.53 12.08
C THR A 518 29.48 16.67 11.02
N GLU A 519 28.38 17.13 10.39
CA GLU A 519 27.92 16.54 9.14
C GLU A 519 28.83 16.97 7.97
N LYS A 520 30.09 16.55 8.01
CA LYS A 520 30.82 16.32 6.76
C LYS A 520 30.09 15.18 6.10
N THR A 521 29.31 15.53 5.09
CA THR A 521 28.62 14.65 4.19
C THR A 521 29.55 13.52 3.78
N ASP A 522 29.35 12.35 4.37
CA ASP A 522 29.93 11.14 3.81
C ASP A 522 29.07 10.75 2.60
N ASP A 523 29.31 11.44 1.50
CA ASP A 523 28.74 11.22 0.17
C ASP A 523 29.09 9.84 -0.39
N SER A 524 29.96 9.07 0.31
CA SER A 524 30.50 7.81 -0.20
C SER A 524 29.46 6.70 -0.33
N ALA A 525 28.50 6.60 0.60
CA ALA A 525 27.49 5.55 0.55
C ALA A 525 26.43 5.79 -0.55
N THR A 526 26.04 7.05 -0.74
CA THR A 526 25.12 7.46 -1.83
C THR A 526 25.80 7.32 -3.19
N ARG A 527 27.09 7.67 -3.28
CA ARG A 527 27.91 7.44 -4.48
C ARG A 527 28.10 5.96 -4.80
N TYR A 528 28.29 5.09 -3.80
CA TYR A 528 28.44 3.65 -4.05
C TYR A 528 27.17 3.03 -4.65
N GLU A 529 25.98 3.38 -4.14
CA GLU A 529 24.72 2.89 -4.71
C GLU A 529 24.45 3.51 -6.10
N GLU A 530 24.82 4.77 -6.31
CA GLU A 530 24.67 5.48 -7.58
C GLU A 530 25.63 4.91 -8.65
N ASP A 531 26.89 4.69 -8.32
CA ASP A 531 27.90 4.14 -9.22
C ASP A 531 27.61 2.67 -9.58
N GLU A 532 27.20 1.84 -8.63
CA GLU A 532 26.82 0.46 -8.88
C GLU A 532 25.57 0.35 -9.78
N PHE A 533 24.59 1.24 -9.55
CA PHE A 533 23.40 1.32 -10.38
C PHE A 533 23.70 1.76 -11.81
N LEU A 534 24.50 2.81 -12.00
CA LEU A 534 24.91 3.33 -13.31
C LEU A 534 25.77 2.32 -14.08
N GLN A 535 26.61 1.55 -13.40
CA GLN A 535 27.39 0.49 -14.02
C GLN A 535 26.51 -0.65 -14.52
N LEU A 536 25.49 -1.05 -13.74
CA LEU A 536 24.52 -2.08 -14.10
C LEU A 536 23.59 -1.65 -15.25
N GLU A 537 23.16 -0.39 -15.28
CA GLU A 537 22.38 0.14 -16.41
C GLU A 537 23.20 0.16 -17.70
N ARG A 538 24.47 0.54 -17.62
CA ARG A 538 25.40 0.49 -18.77
C ARG A 538 25.63 -0.93 -19.24
N GLN A 539 25.72 -1.88 -18.33
CA GLN A 539 25.90 -3.29 -18.66
C GLN A 539 24.65 -3.91 -19.31
N GLN A 540 23.44 -3.54 -18.82
CA GLN A 540 22.18 -3.96 -19.42
C GLN A 540 21.94 -3.34 -20.81
N ARG A 541 22.29 -2.07 -21.03
CA ARG A 541 22.23 -1.42 -22.34
C ARG A 541 23.21 -2.05 -23.35
N ARG A 542 24.39 -2.49 -22.91
CA ARG A 542 25.34 -3.22 -23.77
C ARG A 542 24.83 -4.61 -24.15
N MET A 543 24.18 -5.33 -23.23
CA MET A 543 23.59 -6.65 -23.53
C MET A 543 22.36 -6.56 -24.43
N ALA A 544 21.59 -5.47 -24.37
CA ALA A 544 20.43 -5.22 -25.23
C ALA A 544 20.79 -4.68 -26.63
N SER A 545 22.05 -4.29 -26.87
CA SER A 545 22.55 -3.81 -28.16
C SER A 545 23.33 -4.88 -28.96
N THR A 546 23.41 -6.10 -28.42
CA THR A 546 24.10 -7.24 -29.06
C THR A 546 23.15 -8.38 -29.48
N ASP A 547 21.84 -8.16 -29.41
CA ASP A 547 20.78 -8.95 -30.05
C ASP A 547 20.13 -8.04 -31.18
#